data_e9d84659f736d592b6240d432c09c9e2
#
_entry.id   e9d84659f736d592b6240d432c09c9e2
#
_cell.length_a   1.000
_cell.length_b   1.000
_cell.length_c   1.000
_cell.angle_alpha   90.00
_cell.angle_beta   90.00
_cell.angle_gamma   90.00
#
_symmetry.space_group_name_H-M   'P 1'
#
loop_
_entity.id
_entity.type
_entity.pdbx_description
1 polymer ?
#
loop_
_entity_poly.entity_id
_entity_poly.type
_entity_poly.pdbx_seq_one_letter_code
_entity_poly.pdbx_strand_id
1 'polypeptide(L)'
;MAADIILKYFPDLTETQQRQFDMLDTLYRDWNAKINVISRKDIDQLYEHHVLHSLAIAKIIRFRPGTRILDFGTGGGFPGIPLAILFPECQFKLIDGTGKKIRVAQEVANAIGLKNCEPEHLRGEDEKGKFDFVVSRAVMPLPDLVKIVRKNISKTQQNALPNGVISLKGGDLQAELRPFYKIVESTDISTFFKEEWFKEKHIIYLPI
;
A
#
# COMPACT_ATOMS: atom_id res chain seq x y z
N MET A 1 11.85 -13.18 15.24
CA MET A 1 10.54 -13.54 14.64
C MET A 1 10.49 -12.98 13.22
N ALA A 2 9.70 -13.51 12.33
CA ALA A 2 9.70 -13.06 10.92
C ALA A 2 9.34 -11.57 10.75
N ALA A 3 8.60 -10.99 11.71
CA ALA A 3 8.27 -9.56 11.74
C ALA A 3 9.33 -8.67 12.40
N ASP A 4 10.47 -9.18 12.83
CA ASP A 4 11.51 -8.39 13.51
C ASP A 4 12.02 -7.23 12.64
N ILE A 5 12.04 -7.45 11.31
CA ILE A 5 12.40 -6.40 10.36
C ILE A 5 11.43 -5.20 10.43
N ILE A 6 10.16 -5.43 10.73
CA ILE A 6 9.19 -4.34 10.87
C ILE A 6 9.48 -3.54 12.14
N LEU A 7 9.72 -4.23 13.27
CA LEU A 7 10.05 -3.58 14.54
C LEU A 7 11.35 -2.77 14.46
N LYS A 8 12.32 -3.20 13.67
CA LYS A 8 13.57 -2.45 13.41
C LYS A 8 13.30 -1.03 12.91
N TYR A 9 12.27 -0.83 12.09
CA TYR A 9 11.96 0.45 11.47
C TYR A 9 10.73 1.16 12.03
N PHE A 10 9.90 0.43 12.78
CA PHE A 10 8.67 0.90 13.43
C PHE A 10 8.62 0.35 14.87
N PRO A 11 9.49 0.88 15.79
CA PRO A 11 9.63 0.34 17.14
C PRO A 11 8.43 0.61 18.05
N ASP A 12 7.59 1.59 17.72
CA ASP A 12 6.47 2.05 18.56
C ASP A 12 5.15 1.30 18.26
N LEU A 13 5.22 0.12 17.63
CA LEU A 13 4.03 -0.68 17.38
C LEU A 13 3.41 -1.19 18.68
N THR A 14 2.09 -1.07 18.80
CA THR A 14 1.33 -1.68 19.90
C THR A 14 1.40 -3.21 19.83
N GLU A 15 1.17 -3.90 20.95
CA GLU A 15 1.12 -5.36 20.99
C GLU A 15 0.10 -5.95 19.99
N THR A 16 -1.02 -5.25 19.77
CA THR A 16 -2.02 -5.66 18.79
C THR A 16 -1.46 -5.58 17.37
N GLN A 17 -0.79 -4.50 17.01
CA GLN A 17 -0.16 -4.34 15.69
C GLN A 17 0.95 -5.37 15.47
N GLN A 18 1.80 -5.59 16.47
CA GLN A 18 2.85 -6.62 16.40
C GLN A 18 2.27 -8.00 16.10
N ARG A 19 1.24 -8.41 16.86
CA ARG A 19 0.53 -9.67 16.65
C ARG A 19 -0.11 -9.75 15.26
N GLN A 20 -0.71 -8.65 14.77
CA GLN A 20 -1.29 -8.59 13.42
C GLN A 20 -0.23 -8.79 12.33
N PHE A 21 0.94 -8.14 12.47
CA PHE A 21 2.04 -8.36 11.54
C PHE A 21 2.58 -9.80 11.62
N ASP A 22 2.76 -10.36 12.81
CA ASP A 22 3.27 -11.75 12.97
C ASP A 22 2.37 -12.80 12.31
N MET A 23 1.05 -12.58 12.28
CA MET A 23 0.10 -13.49 11.64
C MET A 23 0.20 -13.50 10.11
N LEU A 24 0.74 -12.47 9.47
CA LEU A 24 0.71 -12.32 8.01
C LEU A 24 1.43 -13.46 7.29
N ASP A 25 2.58 -13.93 7.78
CA ASP A 25 3.36 -14.98 7.10
C ASP A 25 2.54 -16.27 6.94
N THR A 26 2.00 -16.78 8.03
CA THR A 26 1.17 -17.99 8.00
C THR A 26 -0.04 -17.82 7.10
N LEU A 27 -0.76 -16.70 7.22
CA LEU A 27 -1.97 -16.44 6.44
C LEU A 27 -1.66 -16.34 4.94
N TYR A 28 -0.64 -15.57 4.56
CA TYR A 28 -0.31 -15.44 3.14
C TYR A 28 0.26 -16.73 2.54
N ARG A 29 1.02 -17.54 3.29
CA ARG A 29 1.47 -18.86 2.82
C ARG A 29 0.29 -19.79 2.58
N ASP A 30 -0.63 -19.87 3.52
CA ASP A 30 -1.83 -20.71 3.41
C ASP A 30 -2.72 -20.32 2.23
N TRP A 31 -2.93 -19.01 2.03
CA TRP A 31 -3.71 -18.51 0.91
C TRP A 31 -2.97 -18.62 -0.42
N ASN A 32 -1.66 -18.36 -0.44
CA ASN A 32 -0.86 -18.42 -1.65
C ASN A 32 -0.74 -19.85 -2.21
N ALA A 33 -0.86 -20.87 -1.36
CA ALA A 33 -0.97 -22.26 -1.79
C ALA A 33 -2.25 -22.54 -2.61
N LYS A 34 -3.31 -21.73 -2.40
CA LYS A 34 -4.63 -21.88 -3.06
C LYS A 34 -4.79 -20.87 -4.20
N ILE A 35 -4.37 -19.64 -3.98
CA ILE A 35 -4.51 -18.50 -4.90
C ILE A 35 -3.19 -17.74 -4.93
N ASN A 36 -2.51 -17.76 -6.07
CA ASN A 36 -1.20 -17.13 -6.22
C ASN A 36 -1.33 -15.59 -6.24
N VAL A 37 -1.17 -14.93 -5.10
CA VAL A 37 -1.16 -13.47 -4.96
C VAL A 37 0.25 -12.90 -4.81
N ILE A 38 1.21 -13.73 -4.40
CA ILE A 38 2.63 -13.46 -4.32
C ILE A 38 3.35 -14.54 -5.12
N SER A 39 4.39 -14.19 -5.88
CA SER A 39 5.14 -15.21 -6.63
C SER A 39 5.73 -16.26 -5.66
N ARG A 40 5.81 -17.52 -6.12
CA ARG A 40 6.35 -18.60 -5.29
C ARG A 40 7.80 -18.37 -4.86
N LYS A 41 8.56 -17.61 -5.63
CA LYS A 41 9.96 -17.25 -5.32
C LYS A 41 10.06 -16.11 -4.31
N ASP A 42 8.98 -15.35 -4.14
CA ASP A 42 8.98 -14.11 -3.37
C ASP A 42 8.25 -14.24 -2.02
N ILE A 43 7.50 -15.34 -1.82
CA ILE A 43 6.75 -15.56 -0.58
C ILE A 43 7.67 -15.65 0.66
N ASP A 44 8.89 -16.13 0.49
CA ASP A 44 9.88 -16.21 1.57
C ASP A 44 10.43 -14.83 1.97
N GLN A 45 10.20 -13.82 1.13
CA GLN A 45 10.57 -12.43 1.36
C GLN A 45 9.35 -11.56 1.70
N LEU A 46 8.26 -12.16 2.20
CA LEU A 46 7.00 -11.46 2.48
C LEU A 46 7.21 -10.17 3.27
N TYR A 47 7.97 -10.23 4.36
CA TYR A 47 8.14 -9.07 5.23
C TYR A 47 8.99 -7.97 4.62
N GLU A 48 10.04 -8.27 3.90
CA GLU A 48 10.88 -7.28 3.24
C GLU A 48 10.20 -6.72 1.99
N HIS A 49 9.86 -7.60 1.03
CA HIS A 49 9.42 -7.21 -0.30
C HIS A 49 7.95 -6.75 -0.38
N HIS A 50 7.13 -7.12 0.59
CA HIS A 50 5.70 -6.79 0.55
C HIS A 50 5.26 -5.94 1.74
N VAL A 51 5.53 -6.37 2.97
CA VAL A 51 5.06 -5.64 4.16
C VAL A 51 5.87 -4.36 4.37
N LEU A 52 7.19 -4.47 4.53
CA LEU A 52 8.06 -3.30 4.76
C LEU A 52 8.02 -2.33 3.57
N HIS A 53 8.01 -2.85 2.33
CA HIS A 53 7.82 -2.03 1.13
C HIS A 53 6.53 -1.21 1.20
N SER A 54 5.41 -1.81 1.60
CA SER A 54 4.14 -1.10 1.77
C SER A 54 4.24 0.01 2.82
N LEU A 55 4.92 -0.27 3.93
CA LEU A 55 5.13 0.67 5.04
C LEU A 55 6.10 1.81 4.70
N ALA A 56 6.81 1.75 3.57
CA ALA A 56 7.63 2.87 3.12
C ALA A 56 6.81 4.16 2.96
N ILE A 57 5.54 4.06 2.60
CA ILE A 57 4.63 5.22 2.52
C ILE A 57 4.58 5.99 3.84
N ALA A 58 4.62 5.31 4.98
CA ALA A 58 4.61 5.92 6.30
C ALA A 58 5.90 6.69 6.65
N LYS A 59 6.96 6.59 5.83
CA LYS A 59 8.19 7.37 6.00
C LYS A 59 8.08 8.80 5.41
N ILE A 60 7.12 9.02 4.51
CA ILE A 60 6.90 10.36 3.93
C ILE A 60 5.64 11.04 4.47
N ILE A 61 4.69 10.28 5.02
CA ILE A 61 3.46 10.83 5.58
C ILE A 61 2.99 10.02 6.79
N ARG A 62 2.57 10.73 7.85
CA ARG A 62 1.77 10.18 8.93
C ARG A 62 0.33 10.63 8.74
N PHE A 63 -0.53 9.72 8.30
CA PHE A 63 -1.94 10.01 8.11
C PHE A 63 -2.63 10.40 9.42
N ARG A 64 -3.46 11.45 9.37
CA ARG A 64 -4.29 11.86 10.50
C ARG A 64 -5.47 10.91 10.71
N PRO A 65 -5.98 10.77 11.93
CA PRO A 65 -7.23 10.05 12.19
C PRO A 65 -8.35 10.50 11.24
N GLY A 66 -9.12 9.52 10.74
CA GLY A 66 -10.21 9.78 9.80
C GLY A 66 -9.79 9.95 8.34
N THR A 67 -8.48 9.91 8.02
CA THR A 67 -8.02 9.92 6.61
C THR A 67 -8.58 8.72 5.85
N ARG A 68 -9.11 8.98 4.64
CA ARG A 68 -9.67 7.98 3.75
C ARG A 68 -8.68 7.66 2.64
N ILE A 69 -8.28 6.42 2.53
CA ILE A 69 -7.28 5.94 1.58
C ILE A 69 -7.89 4.88 0.66
N LEU A 70 -7.70 5.04 -0.65
CA LEU A 70 -7.99 4.02 -1.64
C LEU A 70 -6.71 3.29 -2.02
N ASP A 71 -6.66 1.98 -1.82
CA ASP A 71 -5.62 1.13 -2.38
C ASP A 71 -6.07 0.60 -3.74
N PHE A 72 -5.49 1.15 -4.79
CA PHE A 72 -5.86 0.87 -6.18
C PHE A 72 -5.04 -0.29 -6.74
N GLY A 73 -5.72 -1.36 -7.14
CA GLY A 73 -5.07 -2.58 -7.62
C GLY A 73 -4.34 -3.32 -6.51
N THR A 74 -4.99 -3.44 -5.37
CA THR A 74 -4.41 -3.98 -4.12
C THR A 74 -3.85 -5.41 -4.23
N GLY A 75 -4.29 -6.17 -5.23
CA GLY A 75 -3.94 -7.58 -5.35
C GLY A 75 -4.38 -8.36 -4.12
N GLY A 76 -3.43 -9.01 -3.45
CA GLY A 76 -3.66 -9.72 -2.19
C GLY A 76 -3.73 -8.82 -0.95
N GLY A 77 -3.80 -7.49 -1.09
CA GLY A 77 -3.91 -6.56 0.04
C GLY A 77 -2.69 -5.66 0.26
N PHE A 78 -1.87 -5.44 -0.78
CA PHE A 78 -0.67 -4.61 -0.67
C PHE A 78 -0.75 -3.36 -1.59
N PRO A 79 -0.52 -2.14 -1.05
CA PRO A 79 0.00 -1.82 0.29
C PRO A 79 -1.07 -1.70 1.40
N GLY A 80 -2.36 -1.86 1.11
CA GLY A 80 -3.47 -1.49 1.99
C GLY A 80 -3.48 -2.19 3.35
N ILE A 81 -3.31 -3.50 3.43
CA ILE A 81 -3.35 -4.24 4.70
C ILE A 81 -2.23 -3.82 5.65
N PRO A 82 -0.94 -3.76 5.26
CA PRO A 82 0.11 -3.26 6.12
C PRO A 82 -0.13 -1.83 6.62
N LEU A 83 -0.65 -0.95 5.74
CA LEU A 83 -0.98 0.42 6.12
C LEU A 83 -2.18 0.49 7.08
N ALA A 84 -3.20 -0.36 6.89
CA ALA A 84 -4.36 -0.43 7.78
C ALA A 84 -3.98 -0.92 9.18
N ILE A 85 -3.01 -1.84 9.30
CA ILE A 85 -2.43 -2.24 10.59
C ILE A 85 -1.73 -1.05 11.25
N LEU A 86 -0.90 -0.31 10.48
CA LEU A 86 -0.10 0.78 11.03
C LEU A 86 -0.95 2.00 11.41
N PHE A 87 -2.04 2.27 10.68
CA PHE A 87 -2.92 3.43 10.85
C PHE A 87 -4.36 3.01 11.22
N PRO A 88 -4.61 2.49 12.43
CA PRO A 88 -5.91 1.92 12.80
C PRO A 88 -7.05 2.94 12.83
N GLU A 89 -6.74 4.24 12.93
CA GLU A 89 -7.72 5.33 12.94
C GLU A 89 -8.04 5.89 11.54
N CYS A 90 -7.40 5.36 10.48
CA CYS A 90 -7.69 5.69 9.08
C CYS A 90 -8.63 4.67 8.46
N GLN A 91 -9.26 5.02 7.33
CA GLN A 91 -10.17 4.15 6.59
C GLN A 91 -9.53 3.73 5.26
N PHE A 92 -9.42 2.45 5.04
CA PHE A 92 -8.82 1.87 3.84
C PHE A 92 -9.86 1.13 3.01
N LYS A 93 -10.08 1.56 1.78
CA LYS A 93 -10.82 0.82 0.77
C LYS A 93 -9.81 0.20 -0.19
N LEU A 94 -9.85 -1.12 -0.36
CA LEU A 94 -8.93 -1.87 -1.21
C LEU A 94 -9.70 -2.40 -2.42
N ILE A 95 -9.30 -2.05 -3.63
CA ILE A 95 -9.98 -2.51 -4.84
C ILE A 95 -9.03 -3.24 -5.78
N ASP A 96 -9.54 -4.28 -6.43
CA ASP A 96 -8.87 -4.99 -7.53
C ASP A 96 -9.92 -5.59 -8.46
N GLY A 97 -9.61 -5.60 -9.76
CA GLY A 97 -10.45 -6.22 -10.79
C GLY A 97 -10.46 -7.76 -10.77
N THR A 98 -9.68 -8.37 -9.87
CA THR A 98 -9.54 -9.83 -9.75
C THR A 98 -10.17 -10.34 -8.46
N GLY A 99 -11.40 -10.81 -8.51
CA GLY A 99 -12.16 -11.25 -7.33
C GLY A 99 -11.45 -12.32 -6.47
N LYS A 100 -10.67 -13.23 -7.08
CA LYS A 100 -9.88 -14.21 -6.32
C LYS A 100 -8.82 -13.56 -5.42
N LYS A 101 -8.19 -12.48 -5.89
CA LYS A 101 -7.19 -11.74 -5.10
C LYS A 101 -7.86 -10.97 -3.96
N ILE A 102 -8.98 -10.31 -4.24
CA ILE A 102 -9.79 -9.61 -3.21
C ILE A 102 -10.26 -10.58 -2.13
N ARG A 103 -10.63 -11.81 -2.50
CA ARG A 103 -10.95 -12.83 -1.49
C ARG A 103 -9.80 -13.06 -0.51
N VAL A 104 -8.56 -13.15 -1.00
CA VAL A 104 -7.39 -13.30 -0.12
C VAL A 104 -7.25 -12.09 0.79
N ALA A 105 -7.32 -10.87 0.24
CA ALA A 105 -7.24 -9.64 1.05
C ALA A 105 -8.33 -9.59 2.13
N GLN A 106 -9.57 -9.97 1.79
CA GLN A 106 -10.70 -10.02 2.73
C GLN A 106 -10.47 -11.04 3.86
N GLU A 107 -10.03 -12.23 3.52
CA GLU A 107 -9.81 -13.30 4.50
C GLU A 107 -8.63 -12.98 5.43
N VAL A 108 -7.55 -12.40 4.88
CA VAL A 108 -6.42 -11.95 5.70
C VAL A 108 -6.85 -10.81 6.64
N ALA A 109 -7.53 -9.79 6.12
CA ALA A 109 -8.01 -8.66 6.94
C ALA A 109 -8.94 -9.13 8.08
N ASN A 110 -9.86 -10.06 7.79
CA ASN A 110 -10.77 -10.64 8.78
C ASN A 110 -9.99 -11.45 9.82
N ALA A 111 -9.07 -12.32 9.40
CA ALA A 111 -8.31 -13.20 10.30
C ALA A 111 -7.47 -12.41 11.31
N ILE A 112 -6.88 -11.28 10.90
CA ILE A 112 -6.10 -10.41 11.80
C ILE A 112 -6.97 -9.37 12.52
N GLY A 113 -8.29 -9.37 12.29
CA GLY A 113 -9.25 -8.53 13.01
C GLY A 113 -9.24 -7.05 12.64
N LEU A 114 -8.83 -6.67 11.40
CA LEU A 114 -8.93 -5.29 10.93
C LEU A 114 -10.39 -4.84 10.86
N LYS A 115 -10.66 -3.63 11.36
CA LYS A 115 -11.98 -2.99 11.33
C LYS A 115 -12.06 -1.78 10.41
N ASN A 116 -10.93 -1.33 9.94
CA ASN A 116 -10.72 -0.13 9.15
C ASN A 116 -10.29 -0.43 7.69
N CYS A 117 -10.50 -1.66 7.23
CA CYS A 117 -10.07 -2.15 5.93
C CYS A 117 -11.24 -2.85 5.22
N GLU A 118 -11.60 -2.36 4.02
CA GLU A 118 -12.73 -2.83 3.22
C GLU A 118 -12.24 -3.28 1.82
N PRO A 119 -11.89 -4.56 1.63
CA PRO A 119 -11.59 -5.10 0.31
C PRO A 119 -12.86 -5.27 -0.54
N GLU A 120 -12.85 -4.78 -1.78
CA GLU A 120 -13.97 -4.85 -2.70
C GLU A 120 -13.51 -5.28 -4.11
N HIS A 121 -14.22 -6.24 -4.70
CA HIS A 121 -14.03 -6.61 -6.10
C HIS A 121 -14.64 -5.54 -7.01
N LEU A 122 -13.83 -4.59 -7.42
CA LEU A 122 -14.26 -3.44 -8.21
C LEU A 122 -13.16 -3.03 -9.19
N ARG A 123 -13.55 -2.64 -10.41
CA ARG A 123 -12.63 -1.97 -11.32
C ARG A 123 -12.44 -0.51 -10.92
N GLY A 124 -11.24 0.01 -11.07
CA GLY A 124 -10.92 1.37 -10.65
C GLY A 124 -11.73 2.45 -11.35
N GLU A 125 -12.10 2.22 -12.61
CA GLU A 125 -12.96 3.11 -13.40
C GLU A 125 -14.36 3.28 -12.79
N ASP A 126 -14.85 2.23 -12.10
CA ASP A 126 -16.19 2.18 -11.51
C ASP A 126 -16.22 2.76 -10.09
N GLU A 127 -15.06 3.00 -9.46
CA GLU A 127 -14.99 3.62 -8.14
C GLU A 127 -15.49 5.08 -8.20
N LYS A 128 -16.45 5.42 -7.31
CA LYS A 128 -17.10 6.74 -7.24
C LYS A 128 -16.80 7.50 -5.96
N GLY A 129 -16.21 6.83 -4.97
CA GLY A 129 -15.87 7.42 -3.67
C GLY A 129 -14.84 8.55 -3.76
N LYS A 130 -14.76 9.34 -2.69
CA LYS A 130 -13.74 10.37 -2.51
C LYS A 130 -12.80 9.96 -1.40
N PHE A 131 -11.50 10.13 -1.65
CA PHE A 131 -10.42 9.73 -0.77
C PHE A 131 -9.42 10.86 -0.64
N ASP A 132 -8.74 10.94 0.49
CA ASP A 132 -7.66 11.90 0.68
C ASP A 132 -6.43 11.46 -0.13
N PHE A 133 -6.14 10.17 -0.11
CA PHE A 133 -5.04 9.60 -0.89
C PHE A 133 -5.49 8.37 -1.67
N VAL A 134 -4.89 8.20 -2.85
CA VAL A 134 -4.87 6.93 -3.57
C VAL A 134 -3.47 6.37 -3.45
N VAL A 135 -3.34 5.18 -2.90
CA VAL A 135 -2.09 4.43 -2.84
C VAL A 135 -2.10 3.30 -3.87
N SER A 136 -0.95 2.94 -4.40
CA SER A 136 -0.82 1.80 -5.31
C SER A 136 0.59 1.22 -5.29
N ARG A 137 0.72 -0.02 -5.77
CA ARG A 137 2.02 -0.68 -5.94
C ARG A 137 2.09 -1.39 -7.28
N ALA A 138 2.96 -0.90 -8.17
CA ALA A 138 3.31 -1.54 -9.45
C ALA A 138 2.10 -1.96 -10.33
N VAL A 139 1.02 -1.18 -10.33
CA VAL A 139 -0.22 -1.55 -11.06
C VAL A 139 -0.13 -1.15 -12.52
N MET A 140 0.22 0.11 -12.78
CA MET A 140 0.28 0.70 -14.13
C MET A 140 1.17 1.96 -14.11
N PRO A 141 1.54 2.54 -15.27
CA PRO A 141 2.22 3.82 -15.34
C PRO A 141 1.43 4.94 -14.64
N LEU A 142 2.15 5.86 -13.97
CA LEU A 142 1.54 6.96 -13.21
C LEU A 142 0.55 7.81 -14.03
N PRO A 143 0.83 8.18 -15.30
CA PRO A 143 -0.13 8.95 -16.11
C PRO A 143 -1.47 8.24 -16.30
N ASP A 144 -1.45 6.91 -16.46
CA ASP A 144 -2.67 6.12 -16.65
C ASP A 144 -3.44 5.98 -15.35
N LEU A 145 -2.74 5.74 -14.23
CA LEU A 145 -3.35 5.73 -12.91
C LEU A 145 -4.04 7.06 -12.62
N VAL A 146 -3.36 8.18 -12.83
CA VAL A 146 -3.90 9.53 -12.59
C VAL A 146 -5.17 9.80 -13.40
N LYS A 147 -5.22 9.40 -14.67
CA LYS A 147 -6.44 9.55 -15.51
C LYS A 147 -7.65 8.89 -14.86
N ILE A 148 -7.47 7.71 -14.25
CA ILE A 148 -8.56 6.95 -13.64
C ILE A 148 -8.96 7.56 -12.29
N VAL A 149 -7.96 7.82 -11.40
CA VAL A 149 -8.22 8.10 -10.00
C VAL A 149 -8.36 9.58 -9.64
N ARG A 150 -8.01 10.50 -10.53
CA ARG A 150 -8.13 11.95 -10.28
C ARG A 150 -9.53 12.36 -9.82
N LYS A 151 -10.55 11.75 -10.39
CA LYS A 151 -11.95 11.94 -9.99
C LYS A 151 -12.24 11.54 -8.54
N ASN A 152 -11.42 10.67 -7.96
CA ASN A 152 -11.59 10.12 -6.62
C ASN A 152 -10.83 10.91 -5.55
N ILE A 153 -9.96 11.85 -5.90
CA ILE A 153 -9.25 12.68 -4.92
C ILE A 153 -10.20 13.73 -4.34
N SER A 154 -10.23 13.79 -3.01
CA SER A 154 -11.00 14.79 -2.25
C SER A 154 -10.37 16.18 -2.39
N LYS A 155 -11.20 17.20 -2.46
CA LYS A 155 -10.76 18.61 -2.41
C LYS A 155 -10.53 19.11 -0.99
N THR A 156 -11.09 18.42 0.00
CA THR A 156 -10.92 18.76 1.42
C THR A 156 -9.57 18.26 1.89
N GLN A 157 -8.74 19.17 2.37
CA GLN A 157 -7.38 18.87 2.85
C GLN A 157 -7.38 18.74 4.38
N GLN A 158 -6.79 17.69 4.92
CA GLN A 158 -6.68 17.48 6.36
C GLN A 158 -5.31 16.97 6.80
N ASN A 159 -4.50 16.48 5.89
CA ASN A 159 -3.19 15.94 6.18
C ASN A 159 -2.08 16.98 5.99
N ALA A 160 -0.85 16.66 6.40
CA ALA A 160 0.31 17.53 6.23
C ALA A 160 0.72 17.68 4.76
N LEU A 161 0.54 16.63 3.96
CA LEU A 161 0.71 16.68 2.52
C LEU A 161 -0.63 16.96 1.85
N PRO A 162 -0.66 17.73 0.74
CA PRO A 162 -1.84 17.83 -0.11
C PRO A 162 -2.37 16.47 -0.54
N ASN A 163 -3.68 16.35 -0.72
CA ASN A 163 -4.27 15.11 -1.19
C ASN A 163 -3.74 14.73 -2.58
N GLY A 164 -3.60 13.43 -2.83
CA GLY A 164 -3.00 13.00 -4.09
C GLY A 164 -2.78 11.50 -4.20
N VAL A 165 -1.85 11.15 -5.07
CA VAL A 165 -1.47 9.77 -5.36
C VAL A 165 -0.10 9.47 -4.75
N ILE A 166 0.03 8.32 -4.08
CA ILE A 166 1.29 7.79 -3.58
C ILE A 166 1.50 6.39 -4.17
N SER A 167 2.50 6.24 -5.03
CA SER A 167 2.79 4.97 -5.70
C SER A 167 4.14 4.41 -5.30
N LEU A 168 4.18 3.11 -5.00
CA LEU A 168 5.42 2.37 -4.80
C LEU A 168 5.86 1.77 -6.14
N LYS A 169 7.04 2.16 -6.59
CA LYS A 169 7.57 1.80 -7.90
C LYS A 169 9.04 1.37 -7.83
N GLY A 170 9.55 0.81 -8.90
CA GLY A 170 10.96 0.44 -9.03
C GLY A 170 11.47 0.60 -10.45
N GLY A 171 12.80 0.66 -10.61
CA GLY A 171 13.47 0.81 -11.89
C GLY A 171 13.48 2.24 -12.43
N ASP A 172 13.74 2.41 -13.73
CA ASP A 172 13.78 3.72 -14.37
C ASP A 172 12.37 4.30 -14.56
N LEU A 173 12.13 5.44 -13.93
CA LEU A 173 10.84 6.13 -13.93
C LEU A 173 10.85 7.44 -14.72
N GLN A 174 11.94 7.81 -15.39
CA GLN A 174 12.08 9.11 -16.04
C GLN A 174 10.98 9.40 -17.06
N ALA A 175 10.69 8.45 -17.94
CA ALA A 175 9.66 8.60 -18.96
C ALA A 175 8.25 8.75 -18.33
N GLU A 176 8.00 7.98 -17.28
CA GLU A 176 6.72 7.94 -16.58
C GLU A 176 6.45 9.22 -15.78
N LEU A 177 7.46 9.80 -15.15
CA LEU A 177 7.35 10.99 -14.32
C LEU A 177 7.42 12.29 -15.13
N ARG A 178 7.93 12.25 -16.35
CA ARG A 178 8.10 13.43 -17.21
C ARG A 178 6.86 14.32 -17.34
N PRO A 179 5.63 13.81 -17.49
CA PRO A 179 4.43 14.65 -17.57
C PRO A 179 4.16 15.47 -16.30
N PHE A 180 4.72 15.08 -15.17
CA PHE A 180 4.48 15.67 -13.85
C PHE A 180 5.71 16.32 -13.23
N TYR A 181 6.80 16.51 -13.99
CA TYR A 181 8.13 16.88 -13.48
C TYR A 181 8.18 18.10 -12.56
N LYS A 182 7.18 19.00 -12.67
CA LYS A 182 7.11 20.21 -11.84
C LYS A 182 6.52 20.01 -10.45
N ILE A 183 5.78 18.91 -10.26
CA ILE A 183 4.99 18.72 -9.05
C ILE A 183 5.13 17.33 -8.44
N VAL A 184 5.70 16.37 -9.17
CA VAL A 184 5.94 15.03 -8.67
C VAL A 184 7.17 14.99 -7.78
N GLU A 185 7.07 14.29 -6.67
CA GLU A 185 8.19 13.99 -5.80
C GLU A 185 8.55 12.51 -5.88
N SER A 186 9.83 12.22 -5.97
CA SER A 186 10.37 10.85 -5.95
C SER A 186 11.36 10.72 -4.82
N THR A 187 11.11 9.78 -3.92
CA THR A 187 11.96 9.51 -2.75
C THR A 187 12.48 8.08 -2.81
N ASP A 188 13.79 7.92 -2.71
CA ASP A 188 14.44 6.60 -2.71
C ASP A 188 14.15 5.90 -1.37
N ILE A 189 13.60 4.68 -1.43
CA ILE A 189 13.26 3.89 -0.23
C ILE A 189 14.52 3.49 0.55
N SER A 190 15.65 3.33 -0.14
CA SER A 190 16.96 3.04 0.48
C SER A 190 17.46 4.12 1.43
N THR A 191 16.88 5.33 1.41
CA THR A 191 17.16 6.37 2.41
C THR A 191 16.61 5.99 3.78
N PHE A 192 15.55 5.20 3.83
CA PHE A 192 14.87 4.78 5.05
C PHE A 192 15.22 3.35 5.46
N PHE A 193 15.30 2.42 4.50
CA PHE A 193 15.52 0.99 4.72
C PHE A 193 16.87 0.58 4.15
N LYS A 194 17.63 -0.22 4.90
CA LYS A 194 19.04 -0.54 4.55
C LYS A 194 19.20 -1.85 3.77
N GLU A 195 18.13 -2.59 3.59
CA GLU A 195 18.12 -3.83 2.84
C GLU A 195 18.41 -3.55 1.36
N GLU A 196 19.25 -4.40 0.76
CA GLU A 196 19.75 -4.25 -0.63
C GLU A 196 18.62 -4.14 -1.66
N TRP A 197 17.54 -4.85 -1.42
CA TRP A 197 16.38 -4.90 -2.30
C TRP A 197 15.72 -3.52 -2.54
N PHE A 198 15.88 -2.57 -1.61
CA PHE A 198 15.29 -1.24 -1.72
C PHE A 198 16.09 -0.24 -2.56
N LYS A 199 17.30 -0.58 -3.05
CA LYS A 199 18.16 0.34 -3.79
C LYS A 199 17.53 0.93 -5.05
N GLU A 200 16.66 0.16 -5.70
CA GLU A 200 15.96 0.59 -6.92
C GLU A 200 14.45 0.76 -6.68
N LYS A 201 14.04 1.06 -5.46
CA LYS A 201 12.65 1.27 -5.09
C LYS A 201 12.40 2.70 -4.68
N HIS A 202 11.26 3.23 -5.12
CA HIS A 202 10.91 4.63 -4.94
C HIS A 202 9.48 4.77 -4.41
N ILE A 203 9.28 5.80 -3.60
CA ILE A 203 7.96 6.33 -3.28
C ILE A 203 7.74 7.52 -4.20
N ILE A 204 6.71 7.44 -5.02
CA ILE A 204 6.31 8.52 -5.93
C ILE A 204 5.09 9.19 -5.33
N TYR A 205 5.19 10.48 -5.01
CA TYR A 205 4.08 11.29 -4.54
C TYR A 205 3.71 12.35 -5.57
N LEU A 206 2.42 12.43 -5.90
CA LEU A 206 1.88 13.42 -6.82
C LEU A 206 0.66 14.09 -6.17
N PRO A 207 0.75 15.38 -5.77
CA PRO A 207 -0.41 16.16 -5.34
C PRO A 207 -1.39 16.39 -6.49
N ILE A 208 -2.72 16.38 -6.19
CA ILE A 208 -3.78 16.55 -7.20
C ILE A 208 -4.82 17.58 -6.74
#